data_7e4b796aa9b84f2f4d43b1bca3ab4332
#
_entry.id   7e4b796aa9b84f2f4d43b1bca3ab4332
#
_cell.length_a   1.000
_cell.length_b   1.000
_cell.length_c   1.000
_cell.angle_alpha   90.00
_cell.angle_beta   90.00
_cell.angle_gamma   90.00
#
_symmetry.space_group_name_H-M   'P 1'
#
loop_
_entity.id
_entity.type
_entity.pdbx_description
1 polymer ?
#
loop_
_entity_poly.entity_id
_entity_poly.type
_entity_poly.pdbx_seq_one_letter_code
_entity_poly.pdbx_strand_id
1 'polypeptide(L)'
;MPAVPLPALHASHAGTWLRPATGSTRAIGKGEAVVAAADTPLLLLNAPLVATRLGYPDLSGLDLLELYAFVHPARFVVPTPKGIAHALGLAEPAGDDAVPALLQEAAGALLETCESAGWAEREGAWSALQSLARLRWPWAAVLGPHVARPERAEKWLFAKLPEWEEAPERPQPAQVAIEPDEVEARLERLTGDGAERREGQRSYAREAGAR
;
A
#
# COMPACT_ATOMS: atom_id res chain seq x y z
N MET A 1 -19.63 14.01 -7.45
CA MET A 1 -18.86 15.25 -7.73
C MET A 1 -17.50 14.82 -8.22
N PRO A 2 -16.89 15.47 -9.22
CA PRO A 2 -15.53 15.11 -9.58
C PRO A 2 -14.62 15.29 -8.36
N ALA A 3 -13.74 14.31 -8.12
CA ALA A 3 -12.77 14.40 -7.05
C ALA A 3 -12.02 15.72 -7.14
N VAL A 4 -11.85 16.42 -6.01
CA VAL A 4 -11.08 17.66 -5.99
C VAL A 4 -9.65 17.27 -6.42
N PRO A 5 -9.14 17.83 -7.52
CA PRO A 5 -7.83 17.51 -7.98
C PRO A 5 -6.81 18.00 -6.94
N LEU A 6 -6.10 17.08 -6.33
CA LEU A 6 -5.05 17.34 -5.34
C LEU A 6 -3.70 17.30 -6.04
N PRO A 7 -2.75 18.20 -5.70
CA PRO A 7 -1.40 18.10 -6.24
C PRO A 7 -0.72 16.82 -5.73
N ALA A 8 0.08 16.18 -6.59
CA ALA A 8 0.73 14.91 -6.28
C ALA A 8 2.24 14.98 -6.51
N LEU A 9 2.99 14.38 -5.61
CA LEU A 9 4.45 14.34 -5.64
C LEU A 9 4.94 12.90 -5.63
N HIS A 10 5.87 12.59 -6.51
CA HIS A 10 6.64 11.36 -6.50
C HIS A 10 8.14 11.67 -6.41
N ALA A 11 8.83 10.92 -5.54
CA ALA A 11 10.28 10.97 -5.47
C ALA A 11 10.87 9.57 -5.56
N SER A 12 11.85 9.37 -6.43
CA SER A 12 12.59 8.12 -6.59
C SER A 12 14.09 8.37 -6.58
N HIS A 13 14.89 7.36 -6.84
CA HIS A 13 16.32 7.51 -7.06
C HIS A 13 16.65 8.25 -8.37
N ALA A 14 15.75 8.20 -9.36
CA ALA A 14 15.92 8.85 -10.65
C ALA A 14 15.57 10.35 -10.62
N GLY A 15 14.73 10.80 -9.67
CA GLY A 15 14.35 12.20 -9.59
C GLY A 15 13.12 12.47 -8.74
N THR A 16 12.59 13.65 -8.90
CA THR A 16 11.38 14.12 -8.21
C THR A 16 10.43 14.75 -9.22
N TRP A 17 9.16 14.37 -9.17
CA TRP A 17 8.12 14.82 -10.10
C TRP A 17 6.92 15.37 -9.33
N LEU A 18 6.46 16.54 -9.76
CA LEU A 18 5.27 17.19 -9.22
C LEU A 18 4.22 17.32 -10.33
N ARG A 19 3.01 16.92 -10.02
CA ARG A 19 1.81 17.23 -10.79
C ARG A 19 0.95 18.17 -9.98
N PRO A 20 0.66 19.38 -10.44
CA PRO A 20 -0.28 20.28 -9.76
C PRO A 20 -1.70 19.69 -9.77
N ALA A 21 -2.62 20.30 -9.04
CA ALA A 21 -4.04 19.93 -9.01
C ALA A 21 -4.64 19.90 -10.42
N THR A 22 -4.21 20.81 -11.28
CA THR A 22 -4.56 20.86 -12.70
C THR A 22 -3.30 21.03 -13.54
N GLY A 23 -3.19 20.32 -14.66
CA GLY A 23 -2.05 20.44 -15.56
C GLY A 23 -1.22 19.16 -15.69
N SER A 24 -0.01 19.30 -16.22
CA SER A 24 0.90 18.19 -16.51
C SER A 24 1.94 17.98 -15.41
N THR A 25 2.45 16.75 -15.33
CA THR A 25 3.59 16.41 -14.48
C THR A 25 4.87 17.09 -15.00
N ARG A 26 5.72 17.55 -14.08
CA ARG A 26 7.04 18.09 -14.40
C ARG A 26 8.09 17.59 -13.41
N ALA A 27 9.30 17.45 -13.86
CA ALA A 27 10.44 17.22 -12.98
C ALA A 27 10.76 18.48 -12.18
N ILE A 28 11.11 18.32 -10.90
CA ILE A 28 11.46 19.42 -9.99
C ILE A 28 12.69 19.07 -9.14
N GLY A 29 13.33 20.08 -8.59
CA GLY A 29 14.38 19.90 -7.60
C GLY A 29 13.82 19.55 -6.21
N LYS A 30 14.63 18.89 -5.35
CA LYS A 30 14.24 18.56 -3.96
C LYS A 30 13.83 19.79 -3.15
N GLY A 31 14.55 20.91 -3.28
CA GLY A 31 14.21 22.17 -2.59
C GLY A 31 12.83 22.69 -2.99
N GLU A 32 12.51 22.65 -4.29
CA GLU A 32 11.19 23.05 -4.77
C GLU A 32 10.08 22.11 -4.26
N ALA A 33 10.36 20.80 -4.19
CA ALA A 33 9.43 19.83 -3.63
C ALA A 33 9.11 20.11 -2.15
N VAL A 34 10.12 20.46 -1.35
CA VAL A 34 9.95 20.82 0.07
C VAL A 34 9.10 22.09 0.21
N VAL A 35 9.36 23.11 -0.61
CA VAL A 35 8.56 24.35 -0.62
C VAL A 35 7.10 24.03 -1.00
N ALA A 36 6.88 23.26 -2.05
CA ALA A 36 5.52 22.88 -2.46
C ALA A 36 4.76 22.10 -1.37
N ALA A 37 5.46 21.24 -0.64
CA ALA A 37 4.88 20.48 0.47
C ALA A 37 4.57 21.34 1.71
N ALA A 38 5.32 22.40 1.92
CA ALA A 38 5.06 23.37 2.98
C ALA A 38 3.84 24.26 2.67
N ASP A 39 3.64 24.58 1.41
CA ASP A 39 2.55 25.47 0.97
C ASP A 39 1.19 24.76 0.88
N THR A 40 1.18 23.48 0.49
CA THR A 40 -0.05 22.74 0.20
C THR A 40 0.12 21.26 0.50
N PRO A 41 -0.86 20.59 1.14
CA PRO A 41 -0.81 19.14 1.30
C PRO A 41 -0.72 18.43 -0.06
N LEU A 42 0.31 17.63 -0.24
CA LEU A 42 0.56 16.87 -1.47
C LEU A 42 0.11 15.42 -1.31
N LEU A 43 -0.44 14.85 -2.37
CA LEU A 43 -0.63 13.40 -2.48
C LEU A 43 0.73 12.72 -2.57
N LEU A 44 0.96 11.76 -1.70
CA LEU A 44 2.18 10.98 -1.62
C LEU A 44 1.85 9.48 -1.60
N LEU A 45 2.78 8.65 -2.00
CA LEU A 45 2.73 7.22 -1.74
C LEU A 45 3.89 6.84 -0.84
N ASN A 46 3.59 6.38 0.38
CA ASN A 46 4.57 6.09 1.42
C ASN A 46 5.32 7.37 1.84
N ALA A 47 4.64 8.26 2.55
CA ALA A 47 5.19 9.55 2.97
C ALA A 47 6.55 9.44 3.70
N PRO A 48 6.80 8.47 4.61
CA PRO A 48 8.12 8.28 5.22
C PRO A 48 9.24 8.01 4.21
N LEU A 49 8.96 7.24 3.16
CA LEU A 49 9.94 6.97 2.10
C LEU A 49 10.23 8.22 1.27
N VAL A 50 9.19 8.98 0.94
CA VAL A 50 9.34 10.26 0.20
C VAL A 50 10.14 11.25 1.06
N ALA A 51 9.83 11.39 2.34
CA ALA A 51 10.56 12.22 3.30
C ALA A 51 12.06 11.89 3.32
N THR A 52 12.38 10.60 3.39
CA THR A 52 13.78 10.11 3.35
C THR A 52 14.48 10.50 2.04
N ARG A 53 13.81 10.33 0.89
CA ARG A 53 14.38 10.65 -0.43
C ARG A 53 14.61 12.13 -0.64
N LEU A 54 13.73 12.96 -0.09
CA LEU A 54 13.87 14.42 -0.13
C LEU A 54 14.90 14.92 0.88
N GLY A 55 15.23 14.16 1.92
CA GLY A 55 16.01 14.60 3.07
C GLY A 55 15.25 15.58 3.96
N TYR A 56 13.92 15.48 4.02
CA TYR A 56 13.04 16.35 4.78
C TYR A 56 12.11 15.49 5.69
N PRO A 57 12.55 15.21 6.93
CA PRO A 57 11.84 14.31 7.84
C PRO A 57 10.47 14.84 8.28
N ASP A 58 10.27 16.15 8.30
CA ASP A 58 9.01 16.78 8.68
C ASP A 58 7.99 16.88 7.54
N LEU A 59 8.21 16.11 6.45
CA LEU A 59 7.28 16.07 5.33
C LEU A 59 5.91 15.60 5.81
N SER A 60 4.94 16.48 5.68
CA SER A 60 3.53 16.18 5.90
C SER A 60 2.78 16.17 4.58
N GLY A 61 1.83 15.26 4.41
CA GLY A 61 1.06 15.16 3.18
C GLY A 61 -0.10 14.18 3.31
N LEU A 62 -0.76 13.95 2.21
CA LEU A 62 -1.88 13.01 2.06
C LEU A 62 -1.32 11.67 1.58
N ASP A 63 -0.94 10.78 2.51
CA ASP A 63 -0.40 9.47 2.16
C ASP A 63 -1.52 8.56 1.64
N LEU A 64 -1.35 8.10 0.41
CA LEU A 64 -2.33 7.26 -0.27
C LEU A 64 -2.48 5.87 0.37
N LEU A 65 -1.43 5.36 1.05
CA LEU A 65 -1.53 4.10 1.79
C LEU A 65 -2.45 4.23 3.00
N GLU A 66 -2.45 5.38 3.68
CA GLU A 66 -3.37 5.66 4.77
C GLU A 66 -4.82 5.73 4.28
N LEU A 67 -5.05 6.40 3.14
CA LEU A 67 -6.37 6.45 2.51
C LEU A 67 -6.84 5.05 2.10
N TYR A 68 -5.94 4.26 1.49
CA TYR A 68 -6.25 2.88 1.10
C TYR A 68 -6.64 2.05 2.32
N ALA A 69 -5.89 2.14 3.42
CA ALA A 69 -6.17 1.42 4.65
C ALA A 69 -7.50 1.84 5.31
N PHE A 70 -7.91 3.09 5.15
CA PHE A 70 -9.22 3.58 5.60
C PHE A 70 -10.37 3.00 4.76
N VAL A 71 -10.21 2.99 3.43
CA VAL A 71 -11.25 2.54 2.49
C VAL A 71 -11.34 1.01 2.42
N HIS A 72 -10.21 0.34 2.54
CA HIS A 72 -10.06 -1.11 2.46
C HIS A 72 -9.32 -1.68 3.68
N PRO A 73 -9.87 -1.54 4.90
CA PRO A 73 -9.23 -2.05 6.10
C PRO A 73 -9.02 -3.57 5.98
N ALA A 74 -7.91 -4.05 6.55
CA ALA A 74 -7.49 -5.45 6.51
C ALA A 74 -7.19 -6.02 5.09
N ARG A 75 -7.11 -5.19 4.05
CA ARG A 75 -6.64 -5.60 2.73
C ARG A 75 -5.20 -5.18 2.54
N PHE A 76 -4.37 -6.15 2.18
CA PHE A 76 -2.96 -5.89 1.88
C PHE A 76 -2.80 -5.19 0.52
N VAL A 77 -1.90 -4.21 0.47
CA VAL A 77 -1.44 -3.59 -0.77
C VAL A 77 0.08 -3.48 -0.76
N VAL A 78 0.71 -3.80 -1.87
CA VAL A 78 2.16 -3.56 -2.02
C VAL A 78 2.40 -2.05 -2.08
N PRO A 79 3.26 -1.46 -1.21
CA PRO A 79 3.42 -0.01 -1.08
C PRO A 79 4.29 0.59 -2.20
N THR A 80 3.94 0.28 -3.45
CA THR A 80 4.62 0.76 -4.66
C THR A 80 3.58 1.31 -5.65
N PRO A 81 3.98 2.18 -6.61
CA PRO A 81 3.08 2.67 -7.65
C PRO A 81 2.38 1.54 -8.42
N LYS A 82 3.10 0.49 -8.78
CA LYS A 82 2.50 -0.68 -9.45
C LYS A 82 1.54 -1.44 -8.53
N GLY A 83 1.91 -1.59 -7.25
CA GLY A 83 1.07 -2.29 -6.28
C GLY A 83 -0.26 -1.61 -6.05
N ILE A 84 -0.28 -0.29 -5.91
CA ILE A 84 -1.53 0.48 -5.74
C ILE A 84 -2.36 0.47 -7.03
N ALA A 85 -1.72 0.58 -8.21
CA ALA A 85 -2.40 0.47 -9.50
C ALA A 85 -3.09 -0.90 -9.63
N HIS A 86 -2.39 -1.98 -9.35
CA HIS A 86 -2.93 -3.34 -9.38
C HIS A 86 -4.09 -3.52 -8.39
N ALA A 87 -3.94 -3.06 -7.15
CA ALA A 87 -4.96 -3.19 -6.11
C ALA A 87 -6.27 -2.46 -6.45
N LEU A 88 -6.20 -1.37 -7.23
CA LEU A 88 -7.35 -0.56 -7.65
C LEU A 88 -7.82 -0.85 -9.09
N GLY A 89 -7.17 -1.78 -9.81
CA GLY A 89 -7.50 -2.08 -11.20
C GLY A 89 -7.18 -0.95 -12.19
N LEU A 90 -6.19 -0.10 -11.83
CA LEU A 90 -5.74 1.03 -12.65
C LEU A 90 -4.57 0.61 -13.56
N ALA A 91 -4.31 1.40 -14.60
CA ALA A 91 -3.17 1.19 -15.46
C ALA A 91 -1.85 1.40 -14.71
N GLU A 92 -0.87 0.51 -14.95
CA GLU A 92 0.47 0.70 -14.41
C GLU A 92 1.14 1.93 -15.00
N PRO A 93 1.88 2.72 -14.20
CA PRO A 93 2.59 3.89 -14.71
C PRO A 93 3.76 3.45 -15.60
N ALA A 94 3.89 4.11 -16.76
CA ALA A 94 4.94 3.80 -17.74
C ALA A 94 6.36 4.19 -17.24
N GLY A 95 6.44 5.13 -16.31
CA GLY A 95 7.68 5.63 -15.72
C GLY A 95 7.40 6.49 -14.49
N ASP A 96 8.45 6.96 -13.84
CA ASP A 96 8.35 7.76 -12.61
C ASP A 96 7.61 9.10 -12.83
N ASP A 97 7.68 9.67 -14.01
CA ASP A 97 6.97 10.88 -14.42
C ASP A 97 5.45 10.68 -14.55
N ALA A 98 5.00 9.43 -14.78
CA ALA A 98 3.58 9.08 -14.82
C ALA A 98 3.00 8.83 -13.41
N VAL A 99 3.83 8.58 -12.40
CA VAL A 99 3.36 8.24 -11.04
C VAL A 99 2.48 9.32 -10.42
N PRO A 100 2.79 10.64 -10.47
CA PRO A 100 1.91 11.64 -9.88
C PRO A 100 0.49 11.65 -10.45
N ALA A 101 0.32 11.33 -11.74
CA ALA A 101 -1.00 11.19 -12.36
C ALA A 101 -1.74 9.98 -11.80
N LEU A 102 -1.05 8.84 -11.68
CA LEU A 102 -1.61 7.65 -11.04
C LEU A 102 -2.06 7.92 -9.59
N LEU A 103 -1.28 8.68 -8.80
CA LEU A 103 -1.68 9.01 -7.43
C LEU A 103 -2.99 9.80 -7.37
N GLN A 104 -3.19 10.74 -8.30
CA GLN A 104 -4.44 11.49 -8.40
C GLN A 104 -5.61 10.59 -8.79
N GLU A 105 -5.41 9.69 -9.76
CA GLU A 105 -6.41 8.74 -10.21
C GLU A 105 -6.78 7.76 -9.08
N ALA A 106 -5.79 7.22 -8.39
CA ALA A 106 -5.98 6.32 -7.26
C ALA A 106 -6.73 6.99 -6.09
N ALA A 107 -6.38 8.23 -5.76
CA ALA A 107 -7.11 8.99 -4.75
C ALA A 107 -8.57 9.21 -5.16
N GLY A 108 -8.82 9.56 -6.43
CA GLY A 108 -10.17 9.70 -6.97
C GLY A 108 -10.99 8.42 -6.84
N ALA A 109 -10.44 7.28 -7.27
CA ALA A 109 -11.10 5.98 -7.17
C ALA A 109 -11.45 5.58 -5.72
N LEU A 110 -10.56 5.88 -4.77
CA LEU A 110 -10.81 5.61 -3.35
C LEU A 110 -11.88 6.52 -2.77
N LEU A 111 -11.89 7.80 -3.14
CA LEU A 111 -12.94 8.75 -2.71
C LEU A 111 -14.31 8.38 -3.29
N GLU A 112 -14.39 7.99 -4.57
CA GLU A 112 -15.60 7.46 -5.19
C GLU A 112 -16.10 6.19 -4.51
N THR A 113 -15.19 5.32 -4.05
CA THR A 113 -15.55 4.14 -3.27
C THR A 113 -16.26 4.53 -1.98
N CYS A 114 -15.80 5.58 -1.27
CA CYS A 114 -16.45 6.08 -0.06
C CYS A 114 -17.88 6.60 -0.31
N GLU A 115 -18.15 7.13 -1.47
CA GLU A 115 -19.48 7.61 -1.86
C GLU A 115 -20.43 6.47 -2.27
N SER A 116 -19.86 5.31 -2.66
CA SER A 116 -20.65 4.19 -3.17
C SER A 116 -21.55 3.58 -2.09
N ALA A 117 -22.81 3.35 -2.44
CA ALA A 117 -23.73 2.59 -1.59
C ALA A 117 -23.29 1.14 -1.40
N GLY A 118 -22.47 0.61 -2.31
CA GLY A 118 -21.90 -0.75 -2.25
C GLY A 118 -20.59 -0.86 -1.47
N TRP A 119 -20.11 0.23 -0.88
CA TRP A 119 -18.89 0.17 -0.06
C TRP A 119 -19.12 -0.69 1.17
N ALA A 120 -18.39 -1.82 1.26
CA ALA A 120 -18.62 -2.83 2.28
C ALA A 120 -18.32 -2.31 3.71
N GLU A 121 -17.33 -1.43 3.83
CA GLU A 121 -16.85 -0.86 5.11
C GLU A 121 -17.53 0.47 5.48
N ARG A 122 -18.60 0.82 4.79
CA ARG A 122 -19.34 2.07 5.02
C ARG A 122 -19.86 2.22 6.46
N GLU A 123 -20.30 1.10 7.06
CA GLU A 123 -20.77 1.11 8.44
C GLU A 123 -19.58 1.25 9.40
N GLY A 124 -19.58 2.28 10.23
CA GLY A 124 -18.49 2.63 11.13
C GLY A 124 -17.50 3.64 10.55
N ALA A 125 -17.50 3.88 9.24
CA ALA A 125 -16.55 4.76 8.58
C ALA A 125 -16.65 6.21 9.08
N TRP A 126 -17.86 6.72 9.30
CA TRP A 126 -18.05 8.07 9.85
C TRP A 126 -17.46 8.21 11.24
N SER A 127 -17.71 7.27 12.14
CA SER A 127 -17.17 7.26 13.51
C SER A 127 -15.64 7.15 13.51
N ALA A 128 -15.07 6.31 12.60
CA ALA A 128 -13.64 6.23 12.39
C ALA A 128 -13.06 7.56 11.92
N LEU A 129 -13.66 8.17 10.91
CA LEU A 129 -13.26 9.46 10.37
C LEU A 129 -13.25 10.55 11.45
N GLN A 130 -14.31 10.63 12.28
CA GLN A 130 -14.39 11.60 13.38
C GLN A 130 -13.29 11.37 14.44
N SER A 131 -12.95 10.12 14.72
CA SER A 131 -11.87 9.77 15.64
C SER A 131 -10.51 10.17 15.09
N LEU A 132 -10.25 9.87 13.82
CA LEU A 132 -9.02 10.25 13.13
C LEU A 132 -8.90 11.78 12.96
N ALA A 133 -10.01 12.49 12.73
CA ALA A 133 -10.03 13.95 12.67
C ALA A 133 -9.59 14.59 13.99
N ARG A 134 -10.00 14.03 15.14
CA ARG A 134 -9.51 14.50 16.46
C ARG A 134 -8.01 14.28 16.64
N LEU A 135 -7.45 13.26 16.00
CA LEU A 135 -6.02 13.01 15.95
C LEU A 135 -5.29 13.82 14.87
N ARG A 136 -5.99 14.76 14.22
CA ARG A 136 -5.46 15.62 13.15
C ARG A 136 -4.96 14.86 11.93
N TRP A 137 -5.60 13.73 11.61
CA TRP A 137 -5.28 12.98 10.41
C TRP A 137 -5.50 13.85 9.15
N PRO A 138 -4.50 14.01 8.27
CA PRO A 138 -4.57 14.96 7.16
C PRO A 138 -5.73 14.69 6.19
N TRP A 139 -6.08 13.43 5.98
CA TRP A 139 -7.18 13.03 5.10
C TRP A 139 -8.57 13.40 5.63
N ALA A 140 -8.71 13.69 6.92
CA ALA A 140 -10.03 13.89 7.52
C ALA A 140 -10.83 15.03 6.88
N ALA A 141 -10.15 16.11 6.50
CA ALA A 141 -10.78 17.26 5.83
C ALA A 141 -11.23 16.91 4.40
N VAL A 142 -10.44 16.11 3.71
CA VAL A 142 -10.74 15.68 2.32
C VAL A 142 -11.87 14.67 2.31
N LEU A 143 -11.86 13.70 3.23
CA LEU A 143 -12.86 12.62 3.31
C LEU A 143 -14.21 13.07 3.84
N GLY A 144 -14.28 14.15 4.61
CA GLY A 144 -15.53 14.62 5.23
C GLY A 144 -16.73 14.70 4.29
N PRO A 145 -16.59 15.26 3.08
CA PRO A 145 -17.68 15.33 2.10
C PRO A 145 -18.04 13.98 1.45
N HIS A 146 -17.12 13.01 1.45
CA HIS A 146 -17.26 11.73 0.72
C HIS A 146 -17.80 10.59 1.61
N VAL A 147 -17.75 10.75 2.94
CA VAL A 147 -18.25 9.73 3.88
C VAL A 147 -19.62 10.16 4.40
N ALA A 148 -20.63 9.37 4.12
CA ALA A 148 -21.99 9.68 4.53
C ALA A 148 -22.12 9.68 6.06
N ARG A 149 -22.70 10.76 6.61
CA ARG A 149 -23.04 10.82 8.03
C ARG A 149 -24.23 9.89 8.30
N PRO A 150 -24.11 8.96 9.28
CA PRO A 150 -25.21 8.07 9.62
C PRO A 150 -26.35 8.81 10.33
N GLU A 151 -27.59 8.38 10.10
CA GLU A 151 -28.77 8.95 10.77
C GLU A 151 -28.80 8.61 12.28
N ARG A 152 -28.19 7.49 12.65
CA ARG A 152 -28.11 7.00 14.02
C ARG A 152 -26.66 6.80 14.40
N ALA A 153 -26.36 6.90 15.72
CA ALA A 153 -25.02 6.61 16.22
C ALA A 153 -24.61 5.18 15.86
N GLU A 154 -23.47 5.04 15.23
CA GLU A 154 -22.85 3.76 14.92
C GLU A 154 -22.36 3.13 16.23
N LYS A 155 -22.72 1.87 16.46
CA LYS A 155 -22.37 1.17 17.71
C LYS A 155 -20.99 0.53 17.65
N TRP A 156 -20.56 0.14 16.46
CA TRP A 156 -19.36 -0.67 16.26
C TRP A 156 -18.50 -0.11 15.16
N LEU A 157 -17.27 0.21 15.52
CA LEU A 157 -16.23 0.54 14.59
C LEU A 157 -15.69 -0.78 14.00
N PHE A 158 -15.58 -0.86 12.68
CA PHE A 158 -15.05 -2.06 12.00
C PHE A 158 -15.80 -3.37 12.27
N ALA A 159 -17.11 -3.31 12.57
CA ALA A 159 -17.93 -4.47 12.88
C ALA A 159 -17.95 -5.56 11.80
N LYS A 160 -17.58 -5.22 10.56
CA LYS A 160 -17.53 -6.14 9.43
C LYS A 160 -16.11 -6.55 9.01
N LEU A 161 -15.10 -6.09 9.73
CA LEU A 161 -13.77 -6.63 9.49
C LEU A 161 -13.78 -8.11 9.81
N PRO A 162 -13.16 -8.95 8.97
CA PRO A 162 -12.99 -10.34 9.31
C PRO A 162 -12.30 -10.41 10.68
N GLU A 163 -12.93 -11.13 11.60
CA GLU A 163 -12.28 -11.48 12.86
C GLU A 163 -10.95 -12.14 12.49
N TRP A 164 -9.90 -11.79 13.23
CA TRP A 164 -8.66 -12.52 13.13
C TRP A 164 -8.95 -13.97 13.52
N GLU A 165 -9.19 -14.83 12.53
CA GLU A 165 -9.17 -16.26 12.77
C GLU A 165 -7.70 -16.59 13.07
N GLU A 166 -7.45 -17.00 14.33
CA GLU A 166 -6.21 -17.71 14.61
C GLU A 166 -6.11 -18.83 13.58
N ALA A 167 -5.02 -18.82 12.81
CA ALA A 167 -4.80 -19.85 11.81
C ALA A 167 -5.06 -21.20 12.48
N PRO A 168 -5.88 -22.09 11.88
CA PRO A 168 -6.18 -23.38 12.48
C PRO A 168 -4.88 -24.03 12.95
N GLU A 169 -4.90 -24.67 14.12
CA GLU A 169 -3.72 -25.32 14.69
C GLU A 169 -2.94 -25.97 13.55
N ARG A 170 -1.70 -25.55 13.36
CA ARG A 170 -0.87 -26.12 12.31
C ARG A 170 -0.89 -27.62 12.50
N PRO A 171 -1.27 -28.42 11.48
CA PRO A 171 -1.22 -29.85 11.60
C PRO A 171 0.15 -30.22 12.15
N GLN A 172 0.17 -31.08 13.16
CA GLN A 172 1.45 -31.50 13.74
C GLN A 172 2.40 -31.93 12.60
N PRO A 173 3.68 -31.54 12.65
CA PRO A 173 4.63 -31.93 11.61
C PRO A 173 4.57 -33.43 11.44
N ALA A 174 4.08 -33.93 10.32
CA ALA A 174 4.15 -35.33 10.00
C ALA A 174 5.64 -35.64 9.72
N GLN A 175 6.22 -36.54 10.46
CA GLN A 175 7.52 -37.10 10.08
C GLN A 175 7.30 -37.96 8.83
N VAL A 176 7.57 -37.40 7.70
CA VAL A 176 7.59 -38.14 6.43
C VAL A 176 9.05 -38.50 6.19
N ALA A 177 9.38 -39.77 6.30
CA ALA A 177 10.70 -40.25 5.90
C ALA A 177 10.86 -40.02 4.40
N ILE A 178 11.83 -39.23 4.01
CA ILE A 178 12.16 -38.93 2.61
C ILE A 178 13.45 -39.67 2.28
N GLU A 179 13.41 -40.51 1.24
CA GLU A 179 14.58 -41.21 0.79
C GLU A 179 15.68 -40.23 0.30
N PRO A 180 16.97 -40.51 0.58
CA PRO A 180 18.08 -39.61 0.23
C PRO A 180 18.09 -39.17 -1.24
N ASP A 181 17.73 -40.05 -2.15
CA ASP A 181 17.68 -39.78 -3.59
C ASP A 181 16.53 -38.81 -3.94
N GLU A 182 15.42 -38.87 -3.24
CA GLU A 182 14.31 -37.92 -3.39
C GLU A 182 14.68 -36.53 -2.87
N VAL A 183 15.45 -36.44 -1.78
CA VAL A 183 15.96 -35.18 -1.24
C VAL A 183 16.87 -34.50 -2.27
N GLU A 184 17.77 -35.25 -2.91
CA GLU A 184 18.64 -34.71 -3.96
C GLU A 184 17.84 -34.25 -5.19
N ALA A 185 16.90 -35.04 -5.66
CA ALA A 185 16.05 -34.68 -6.80
C ALA A 185 15.20 -33.43 -6.52
N ARG A 186 14.76 -33.22 -5.29
CA ARG A 186 14.06 -31.99 -4.88
C ARG A 186 15.00 -30.79 -4.83
N LEU A 187 16.22 -30.97 -4.27
CA LEU A 187 17.22 -29.92 -4.22
C LEU A 187 17.63 -29.47 -5.64
N GLU A 188 17.85 -30.38 -6.57
CA GLU A 188 18.17 -30.09 -7.96
C GLU A 188 17.04 -29.30 -8.67
N ARG A 189 15.79 -29.68 -8.41
CA ARG A 189 14.62 -28.91 -8.94
C ARG A 189 14.53 -27.50 -8.38
N LEU A 190 14.86 -27.30 -7.12
CA LEU A 190 14.81 -25.99 -6.46
C LEU A 190 15.97 -25.08 -6.91
N THR A 191 17.12 -25.64 -7.18
CA THR A 191 18.32 -24.87 -7.57
C THR A 191 18.37 -24.59 -9.07
N GLY A 192 17.66 -25.36 -9.90
CA GLY A 192 17.60 -25.19 -11.36
C GLY A 192 18.86 -25.65 -12.11
N ASP A 193 18.73 -25.82 -13.43
CA ASP A 193 19.76 -26.41 -14.33
C ASP A 193 20.99 -25.52 -14.59
N GLY A 194 21.29 -24.55 -13.80
CA GLY A 194 22.45 -23.66 -13.95
C GLY A 194 23.12 -23.29 -12.64
N ALA A 195 22.63 -23.81 -11.54
CA ALA A 195 23.15 -23.48 -10.23
C ALA A 195 24.49 -24.17 -9.94
N GLU A 196 25.38 -23.44 -9.27
CA GLU A 196 26.64 -23.97 -8.78
C GLU A 196 26.39 -25.17 -7.83
N ARG A 197 26.95 -26.33 -8.17
CA ARG A 197 26.87 -27.53 -7.33
C ARG A 197 27.70 -27.35 -6.07
N ARG A 198 27.04 -27.17 -4.92
CA ARG A 198 27.69 -27.05 -3.62
C ARG A 198 27.56 -28.36 -2.83
N GLU A 199 28.66 -29.12 -2.75
CA GLU A 199 28.73 -30.41 -2.03
C GLU A 199 28.21 -30.30 -0.59
N GLY A 200 28.52 -29.21 0.14
CA GLY A 200 28.05 -28.97 1.49
C GLY A 200 26.52 -28.87 1.63
N GLN A 201 25.83 -28.32 0.62
CA GLN A 201 24.37 -28.26 0.62
C GLN A 201 23.73 -29.64 0.40
N ARG A 202 24.35 -30.46 -0.44
CA ARG A 202 23.89 -31.84 -0.68
C ARG A 202 24.05 -32.72 0.54
N SER A 203 25.25 -32.66 1.19
CA SER A 203 25.50 -33.40 2.41
C SER A 203 24.52 -33.01 3.51
N TYR A 204 24.31 -31.72 3.71
CA TYR A 204 23.33 -31.21 4.67
C TYR A 204 21.89 -31.68 4.38
N ALA A 205 21.48 -31.62 3.13
CA ALA A 205 20.14 -32.03 2.73
C ALA A 205 19.92 -33.55 2.97
N ARG A 206 20.92 -34.37 2.69
CA ARG A 206 20.87 -35.83 2.96
C ARG A 206 20.76 -36.10 4.47
N GLU A 207 21.59 -35.46 5.29
CA GLU A 207 21.55 -35.65 6.74
C GLU A 207 20.22 -35.15 7.35
N ALA A 208 19.67 -34.07 6.84
CA ALA A 208 18.39 -33.53 7.30
C ALA A 208 17.21 -34.44 6.93
N GLY A 209 17.27 -35.11 5.78
CA GLY A 209 16.25 -36.07 5.34
C GLY A 209 16.33 -37.43 6.02
N ALA A 210 17.48 -37.78 6.62
CA ALA A 210 17.74 -39.06 7.32
C ALA A 210 17.32 -39.05 8.80
N ARG A 211 16.90 -37.91 9.36
CA ARG A 211 16.44 -37.73 10.75
C ARG A 211 14.93 -37.72 10.83
#